data_f17a31032aaf1006380a949736276b5b
#
_entry.id   f17a31032aaf1006380a949736276b5b
#
_cell.length_a   1.000
_cell.length_b   1.000
_cell.length_c   1.000
_cell.angle_alpha   90.00
_cell.angle_beta   90.00
_cell.angle_gamma   90.00
#
_symmetry.space_group_name_H-M   'P 1'
#
loop_
_entity.id
_entity.type
_entity.pdbx_description
1 polymer ?
#
loop_
_entity_poly.entity_id
_entity_poly.type
_entity_poly.pdbx_seq_one_letter_code
_entity_poly.pdbx_strand_id
1 'polypeptide(L)'
;MHVQLKLVLDCPPGAAWNAIRSPAVFSDVSFPLVEFEPIDPLLRGELPEEWTEGSHPVRARALYGLINAGTQDIDLRFRESHGRKIFEDRGGPLTGPLTVVTRWRHRMVIATWPDGRTLFRDRLEFSAGILTPLIWVGFWAFWQWRARGLVRLAPGFATRFGTD
;
A
#
# COMPACT_ATOMS: atom_id res chain seq x y z
N MET A 1 6.13 -16.59 -3.06
CA MET A 1 4.67 -16.60 -3.42
C MET A 1 4.22 -15.18 -3.75
N HIS A 2 2.98 -14.99 -4.20
CA HIS A 2 2.43 -13.64 -4.39
C HIS A 2 0.96 -13.58 -3.96
N VAL A 3 0.52 -12.39 -3.55
CA VAL A 3 -0.87 -12.00 -3.38
C VAL A 3 -1.19 -10.96 -4.44
N GLN A 4 -2.37 -11.02 -5.06
CA GLN A 4 -2.74 -10.11 -6.13
C GLN A 4 -4.22 -9.74 -6.02
N LEU A 5 -4.52 -8.45 -6.29
CA LEU A 5 -5.86 -7.91 -6.50
C LEU A 5 -5.98 -7.34 -7.91
N LYS A 6 -7.20 -7.37 -8.44
CA LYS A 6 -7.61 -6.65 -9.63
C LYS A 6 -8.98 -6.07 -9.36
N LEU A 7 -9.09 -4.73 -9.33
CA LEU A 7 -10.31 -4.01 -9.00
C LEU A 7 -10.63 -3.00 -10.11
N VAL A 8 -11.90 -2.70 -10.28
CA VAL A 8 -12.34 -1.50 -10.98
C VAL A 8 -12.85 -0.53 -9.92
N LEU A 9 -12.16 0.62 -9.78
CA LEU A 9 -12.49 1.65 -8.81
C LEU A 9 -13.37 2.71 -9.48
N ASP A 10 -14.40 3.15 -8.77
CA ASP A 10 -15.35 4.14 -9.25
C ASP A 10 -14.81 5.57 -9.08
N CYS A 11 -13.74 5.86 -9.80
CA CYS A 11 -13.08 7.17 -9.86
C CYS A 11 -12.19 7.26 -11.11
N PRO A 12 -11.84 8.49 -11.57
CA PRO A 12 -10.86 8.71 -12.64
C PRO A 12 -9.45 8.21 -12.26
N PRO A 13 -8.62 7.78 -13.24
CA PRO A 13 -7.26 7.28 -12.98
C PRO A 13 -6.34 8.28 -12.27
N GLY A 14 -6.42 9.59 -12.56
CA GLY A 14 -5.65 10.62 -11.86
C GLY A 14 -6.00 10.67 -10.38
N ALA A 15 -7.30 10.69 -10.04
CA ALA A 15 -7.76 10.67 -8.65
C ALA A 15 -7.29 9.41 -7.91
N ALA A 16 -7.36 8.24 -8.55
CA ALA A 16 -6.85 7.00 -7.97
C ALA A 16 -5.33 7.04 -7.74
N TRP A 17 -4.58 7.64 -8.68
CA TRP A 17 -3.14 7.79 -8.55
C TRP A 17 -2.77 8.66 -7.35
N ASN A 18 -3.41 9.83 -7.21
CA ASN A 18 -3.18 10.73 -6.09
C ASN A 18 -3.60 10.08 -4.75
N ALA A 19 -4.71 9.33 -4.76
CA ALA A 19 -5.18 8.62 -3.58
C ALA A 19 -4.20 7.54 -3.09
N ILE A 20 -3.61 6.72 -3.98
CA ILE A 20 -2.64 5.70 -3.53
C ILE A 20 -1.31 6.29 -3.07
N ARG A 21 -1.00 7.53 -3.44
CA ARG A 21 0.15 8.29 -2.94
C ARG A 21 -0.14 9.01 -1.62
N SER A 22 -1.36 8.97 -1.13
CA SER A 22 -1.74 9.56 0.16
C SER A 22 -1.52 8.57 1.31
N PRO A 23 -0.62 8.87 2.27
CA PRO A 23 -0.47 8.11 3.50
C PRO A 23 -1.77 7.98 4.30
N ALA A 24 -2.62 9.02 4.26
CA ALA A 24 -3.91 8.98 4.95
C ALA A 24 -4.85 7.93 4.36
N VAL A 25 -4.93 7.81 3.02
CA VAL A 25 -5.70 6.73 2.37
C VAL A 25 -5.13 5.37 2.72
N PHE A 26 -3.80 5.25 2.74
CA PHE A 26 -3.14 4.00 3.13
C PHE A 26 -3.49 3.61 4.57
N SER A 27 -3.49 4.56 5.49
CA SER A 27 -3.92 4.34 6.88
C SER A 27 -5.39 3.94 6.96
N ASP A 28 -6.29 4.68 6.27
CA ASP A 28 -7.73 4.41 6.26
C ASP A 28 -8.07 2.99 5.78
N VAL A 29 -7.39 2.49 4.74
CA VAL A 29 -7.64 1.15 4.20
C VAL A 29 -6.95 0.03 4.96
N SER A 30 -5.92 0.35 5.76
CA SER A 30 -5.16 -0.61 6.56
C SER A 30 -5.72 -0.79 7.96
N PHE A 31 -6.34 0.26 8.53
CA PHE A 31 -6.95 0.22 9.86
C PHE A 31 -8.13 -0.77 9.92
N PRO A 32 -8.31 -1.52 11.01
CA PRO A 32 -7.51 -1.56 12.24
C PRO A 32 -6.42 -2.63 12.22
N LEU A 33 -6.18 -3.26 11.08
CA LEU A 33 -5.27 -4.42 11.01
C LEU A 33 -3.81 -4.01 11.11
N VAL A 34 -3.43 -2.88 10.46
CA VAL A 34 -2.07 -2.34 10.51
C VAL A 34 -2.13 -0.82 10.57
N GLU A 35 -1.31 -0.25 11.44
CA GLU A 35 -1.04 1.18 11.58
C GLU A 35 0.44 1.44 11.36
N PHE A 36 0.77 2.57 10.73
CA PHE A 36 2.14 2.98 10.48
C PHE A 36 2.42 4.34 11.12
N GLU A 37 3.56 4.40 11.81
CA GLU A 37 4.08 5.61 12.43
C GLU A 37 5.47 5.90 11.86
N PRO A 38 5.76 7.10 11.32
CA PRO A 38 7.07 7.41 10.79
C PRO A 38 8.11 7.38 11.91
N ILE A 39 9.33 6.90 11.59
CA ILE A 39 10.44 6.88 12.52
C ILE A 39 11.22 8.19 12.45
N ASP A 40 11.13 8.92 11.34
CA ASP A 40 11.82 10.21 11.17
C ASP A 40 11.36 11.21 12.24
N PRO A 41 12.27 11.69 13.12
CA PRO A 41 11.93 12.64 14.16
C PRO A 41 11.41 13.99 13.63
N LEU A 42 11.75 14.35 12.38
CA LEU A 42 11.29 15.58 11.75
C LEU A 42 9.79 15.56 11.46
N LEU A 43 9.23 14.38 11.27
CA LEU A 43 7.80 14.18 11.02
C LEU A 43 6.95 14.15 12.31
N ARG A 44 7.58 14.24 13.50
CA ARG A 44 6.89 14.31 14.81
C ARG A 44 5.79 13.24 15.03
N GLY A 45 5.94 12.08 14.41
CA GLY A 45 4.96 10.99 14.48
C GLY A 45 3.81 11.08 13.45
N GLU A 46 3.75 12.11 12.64
CA GLU A 46 2.75 12.26 11.58
C GLU A 46 3.32 11.79 10.24
N LEU A 47 2.54 11.01 9.48
CA LEU A 47 2.92 10.65 8.12
C LEU A 47 2.91 11.89 7.22
N PRO A 48 3.73 11.94 6.15
CA PRO A 48 3.72 13.05 5.21
C PRO A 48 2.34 13.16 4.52
N GLU A 49 2.02 14.31 3.96
CA GLU A 49 0.77 14.48 3.21
C GLU A 49 0.72 13.58 1.98
N GLU A 50 1.88 13.36 1.35
CA GLU A 50 2.02 12.56 0.14
C GLU A 50 3.31 11.74 0.18
N TRP A 51 3.22 10.49 -0.27
CA TRP A 51 4.39 9.66 -0.49
C TRP A 51 5.24 10.20 -1.65
N THR A 52 6.52 10.37 -1.41
CA THR A 52 7.52 10.72 -2.43
C THR A 52 8.41 9.51 -2.76
N GLU A 53 9.20 9.59 -3.83
CA GLU A 53 10.20 8.56 -4.11
C GLU A 53 11.28 8.52 -3.04
N GLY A 54 11.78 7.33 -2.73
CA GLY A 54 12.83 7.07 -1.75
C GLY A 54 12.39 6.22 -0.58
N SER A 55 13.24 6.16 0.44
CA SER A 55 13.07 5.36 1.65
C SER A 55 12.26 6.13 2.71
N HIS A 56 11.25 5.47 3.26
CA HIS A 56 10.39 5.99 4.32
C HIS A 56 10.31 4.95 5.44
N PRO A 57 11.24 4.98 6.41
CA PRO A 57 11.21 4.05 7.52
C PRO A 57 10.04 4.34 8.45
N VAL A 58 9.25 3.30 8.73
CA VAL A 58 8.06 3.37 9.58
C VAL A 58 8.07 2.27 10.63
N ARG A 59 7.42 2.55 11.75
CA ARG A 59 7.06 1.54 12.73
C ARG A 59 5.69 0.98 12.38
N ALA A 60 5.60 -0.34 12.30
CA ALA A 60 4.33 -1.03 12.06
C ALA A 60 3.76 -1.53 13.39
N ARG A 61 2.47 -1.28 13.60
CA ARG A 61 1.68 -1.82 14.70
C ARG A 61 0.47 -2.55 14.14
N ALA A 62 0.11 -3.66 14.73
CA ALA A 62 -1.03 -4.45 14.29
C ALA A 62 -2.16 -4.44 15.33
N LEU A 63 -3.39 -4.73 14.86
CA LEU A 63 -4.59 -4.91 15.67
C LEU A 63 -4.82 -3.75 16.65
N TYR A 64 -5.24 -2.59 16.12
CA TYR A 64 -5.47 -1.36 16.91
C TYR A 64 -4.22 -0.87 17.66
N GLY A 65 -3.02 -1.06 17.08
CA GLY A 65 -1.76 -0.68 17.71
C GLY A 65 -1.32 -1.55 18.89
N LEU A 66 -2.06 -2.61 19.24
CA LEU A 66 -1.79 -3.47 20.39
C LEU A 66 -0.53 -4.34 20.22
N ILE A 67 -0.21 -4.72 18.99
CA ILE A 67 0.92 -5.59 18.69
C ILE A 67 2.00 -4.80 17.96
N ASN A 68 3.20 -4.74 18.52
CA ASN A 68 4.35 -4.18 17.83
C ASN A 68 4.82 -5.17 16.74
N ALA A 69 4.62 -4.85 15.47
CA ALA A 69 5.03 -5.66 14.33
C ALA A 69 6.48 -5.38 13.88
N GLY A 70 7.16 -4.42 14.51
CA GLY A 70 8.53 -4.02 14.21
C GLY A 70 8.60 -2.78 13.33
N THR A 71 9.73 -2.61 12.66
CA THR A 71 9.97 -1.51 11.73
C THR A 71 10.08 -2.02 10.30
N GLN A 72 9.66 -1.20 9.37
CA GLN A 72 9.68 -1.50 7.95
C GLN A 72 10.22 -0.28 7.18
N ASP A 73 10.99 -0.51 6.15
CA ASP A 73 11.25 0.50 5.13
C ASP A 73 10.21 0.39 4.01
N ILE A 74 9.69 1.55 3.59
CA ILE A 74 8.85 1.70 2.40
C ILE A 74 9.71 2.45 1.38
N ASP A 75 10.38 1.71 0.45
CA ASP A 75 11.27 2.31 -0.58
C ASP A 75 10.51 2.44 -1.90
N LEU A 76 10.08 3.66 -2.19
CA LEU A 76 9.15 3.98 -3.27
C LEU A 76 9.83 4.39 -4.56
N ARG A 77 9.28 3.88 -5.67
CA ARG A 77 9.63 4.25 -7.05
C ARG A 77 8.35 4.44 -7.85
N PHE A 78 8.29 5.53 -8.60
CA PHE A 78 7.17 5.82 -9.47
C PHE A 78 7.62 5.74 -10.93
N ARG A 79 6.77 5.19 -11.76
CA ARG A 79 7.04 5.08 -13.20
C ARG A 79 5.75 5.22 -13.99
N GLU A 80 5.89 5.71 -15.20
CA GLU A 80 4.82 5.69 -16.19
C GLU A 80 5.27 4.89 -17.42
N SER A 81 4.39 4.02 -17.90
CA SER A 81 4.66 3.21 -19.10
C SER A 81 3.36 2.86 -19.81
N HIS A 82 3.27 3.17 -21.10
CA HIS A 82 2.12 2.86 -21.96
C HIS A 82 0.78 3.34 -21.36
N GLY A 83 0.73 4.57 -20.86
CA GLY A 83 -0.46 5.16 -20.24
C GLY A 83 -0.86 4.52 -18.89
N ARG A 84 0.07 3.80 -18.24
CA ARG A 84 -0.13 3.19 -16.92
C ARG A 84 0.81 3.83 -15.93
N LYS A 85 0.28 4.27 -14.80
CA LYS A 85 1.08 4.76 -13.67
C LYS A 85 1.38 3.58 -12.74
N ILE A 86 2.65 3.43 -12.34
CA ILE A 86 3.16 2.32 -11.56
C ILE A 86 3.79 2.86 -10.28
N PHE A 87 3.29 2.41 -9.15
CA PHE A 87 3.82 2.64 -7.82
C PHE A 87 4.48 1.33 -7.36
N GLU A 88 5.78 1.35 -7.07
CA GLU A 88 6.53 0.17 -6.65
C GLU A 88 7.22 0.45 -5.32
N ASP A 89 7.00 -0.43 -4.34
CA ASP A 89 7.71 -0.44 -3.05
C ASP A 89 8.66 -1.65 -3.03
N ARG A 90 9.95 -1.36 -2.84
CA ARG A 90 11.04 -2.33 -2.77
C ARG A 90 11.67 -2.41 -1.40
N GLY A 91 11.08 -1.79 -0.41
CA GLY A 91 11.52 -1.84 0.96
C GLY A 91 11.38 -3.22 1.59
N GLY A 92 10.90 -3.25 2.80
CA GLY A 92 10.64 -4.50 3.51
C GLY A 92 10.87 -4.38 5.00
N PRO A 93 10.63 -5.47 5.76
CA PRO A 93 10.82 -5.49 7.20
C PRO A 93 12.29 -5.27 7.60
N LEU A 94 12.52 -4.38 8.55
CA LEU A 94 13.84 -4.09 9.12
C LEU A 94 14.02 -4.77 10.49
N THR A 95 12.98 -4.76 11.31
CA THR A 95 12.98 -5.40 12.63
C THR A 95 11.65 -6.09 12.92
N GLY A 96 11.61 -6.90 13.99
CA GLY A 96 10.41 -7.57 14.46
C GLY A 96 10.06 -8.88 13.76
N PRO A 97 8.85 -9.43 14.02
CA PRO A 97 8.47 -10.75 13.55
C PRO A 97 8.47 -10.93 12.03
N LEU A 98 8.22 -9.84 11.29
CA LEU A 98 8.16 -9.89 9.82
C LEU A 98 9.52 -9.97 9.14
N THR A 99 10.66 -9.88 9.87
CA THR A 99 12.01 -10.06 9.29
C THR A 99 12.25 -11.45 8.69
N VAL A 100 11.39 -12.41 8.99
CA VAL A 100 11.37 -13.71 8.29
C VAL A 100 11.03 -13.57 6.80
N VAL A 101 10.44 -12.44 6.39
CA VAL A 101 10.19 -12.10 4.99
C VAL A 101 11.48 -11.55 4.38
N THR A 102 12.18 -12.38 3.63
CA THR A 102 13.50 -12.10 3.07
C THR A 102 13.46 -11.46 1.67
N ARG A 103 12.31 -11.49 1.02
CA ARG A 103 12.04 -10.87 -0.28
C ARG A 103 10.76 -10.08 -0.18
N TRP A 104 10.79 -8.85 -0.68
CA TRP A 104 9.64 -7.96 -0.74
C TRP A 104 9.64 -7.19 -2.05
N ARG A 105 8.53 -7.21 -2.75
CA ARG A 105 8.28 -6.37 -3.91
C ARG A 105 6.78 -6.14 -4.01
N HIS A 106 6.36 -4.94 -3.69
CA HIS A 106 4.96 -4.53 -3.78
C HIS A 106 4.79 -3.58 -4.96
N ARG A 107 3.83 -3.87 -5.82
CA ARG A 107 3.59 -3.07 -7.03
C ARG A 107 2.10 -2.83 -7.21
N MET A 108 1.74 -1.55 -7.30
CA MET A 108 0.41 -1.09 -7.66
C MET A 108 0.45 -0.47 -9.05
N VAL A 109 -0.59 -0.72 -9.87
CA VAL A 109 -0.70 -0.21 -11.24
C VAL A 109 -2.07 0.41 -11.40
N ILE A 110 -2.07 1.65 -11.87
CA ILE A 110 -3.26 2.41 -12.28
C ILE A 110 -3.31 2.47 -13.80
N ALA A 111 -4.46 2.13 -14.36
CA ALA A 111 -4.75 2.26 -15.78
C ALA A 111 -6.21 2.68 -16.00
N THR A 112 -6.50 3.25 -17.16
CA THR A 112 -7.87 3.58 -17.54
C THR A 112 -8.67 2.31 -17.87
N TRP A 113 -9.85 2.19 -17.30
CA TRP A 113 -10.86 1.20 -17.68
C TRP A 113 -11.70 1.76 -18.85
N PRO A 114 -12.28 0.91 -19.75
CA PRO A 114 -12.95 1.38 -20.97
C PRO A 114 -14.06 2.43 -20.78
N ASP A 115 -14.69 2.49 -19.61
CA ASP A 115 -15.75 3.46 -19.28
C ASP A 115 -15.23 4.72 -18.54
N GLY A 116 -13.90 4.93 -18.53
CA GLY A 116 -13.26 6.08 -17.87
C GLY A 116 -12.95 5.88 -16.39
N ARG A 117 -13.41 4.80 -15.77
CA ARG A 117 -13.04 4.42 -14.40
C ARG A 117 -11.60 3.93 -14.34
N THR A 118 -11.16 3.56 -13.14
CA THR A 118 -9.80 3.10 -12.88
C THR A 118 -9.71 1.57 -12.82
N LEU A 119 -8.85 0.99 -13.64
CA LEU A 119 -8.34 -0.36 -13.42
C LEU A 119 -7.17 -0.28 -12.43
N PHE A 120 -7.38 -0.82 -11.23
CA PHE A 120 -6.36 -0.96 -10.19
C PHE A 120 -5.87 -2.40 -10.11
N ARG A 121 -4.56 -2.58 -10.12
CA ARG A 121 -3.90 -3.86 -9.86
C ARG A 121 -2.90 -3.68 -8.74
N ASP A 122 -2.97 -4.56 -7.74
CA ASP A 122 -2.10 -4.55 -6.58
C ASP A 122 -1.47 -5.95 -6.43
N ARG A 123 -0.15 -6.03 -6.41
CA ARG A 123 0.58 -7.28 -6.34
C ARG A 123 1.75 -7.18 -5.37
N LEU A 124 1.74 -8.04 -4.35
CA LEU A 124 2.85 -8.28 -3.45
C LEU A 124 3.53 -9.62 -3.80
N GLU A 125 4.81 -9.57 -4.11
CA GLU A 125 5.68 -10.75 -4.23
C GLU A 125 6.58 -10.81 -3.00
N PHE A 126 6.63 -11.96 -2.34
CA PHE A 126 7.43 -12.14 -1.13
C PHE A 126 7.90 -13.58 -0.94
N SER A 127 8.89 -13.75 -0.07
CA SER A 127 9.40 -15.06 0.37
C SER A 127 9.77 -15.00 1.85
N ALA A 128 9.45 -16.07 2.58
CA ALA A 128 9.76 -16.25 4.00
C ALA A 128 10.22 -17.69 4.28
N GLY A 129 10.95 -18.28 3.37
CA GLY A 129 11.38 -19.68 3.47
C GLY A 129 10.21 -20.64 3.68
N ILE A 130 10.32 -21.53 4.63
CA ILE A 130 9.30 -22.53 4.98
C ILE A 130 8.00 -21.91 5.52
N LEU A 131 8.06 -20.69 6.08
CA LEU A 131 6.89 -19.98 6.61
C LEU A 131 6.07 -19.27 5.53
N THR A 132 6.53 -19.27 4.28
CA THR A 132 5.87 -18.56 3.18
C THR A 132 4.38 -18.89 3.03
N PRO A 133 3.90 -20.16 3.11
CA PRO A 133 2.47 -20.46 2.98
C PRO A 133 1.63 -19.88 4.13
N LEU A 134 2.14 -19.91 5.36
CA LEU A 134 1.45 -19.36 6.53
C LEU A 134 1.31 -17.84 6.43
N ILE A 135 2.41 -17.17 6.12
CA ILE A 135 2.45 -15.70 5.96
C ILE A 135 1.60 -15.27 4.76
N TRP A 136 1.52 -16.09 3.71
CA TRP A 136 0.67 -15.83 2.56
C TRP A 136 -0.81 -15.68 2.95
N VAL A 137 -1.31 -16.55 3.85
CA VAL A 137 -2.70 -16.44 4.33
C VAL A 137 -2.95 -15.10 5.03
N GLY A 138 -2.02 -14.64 5.87
CA GLY A 138 -2.11 -13.35 6.54
C GLY A 138 -2.10 -12.18 5.54
N PHE A 139 -1.19 -12.17 4.59
CA PHE A 139 -1.16 -11.15 3.55
C PHE A 139 -2.40 -11.20 2.64
N TRP A 140 -2.86 -12.39 2.27
CA TRP A 140 -4.08 -12.52 1.50
C TRP A 140 -5.28 -11.90 2.22
N ALA A 141 -5.47 -12.20 3.49
CA ALA A 141 -6.55 -11.64 4.30
C ALA A 141 -6.44 -10.09 4.39
N PHE A 142 -5.24 -9.58 4.64
CA PHE A 142 -4.97 -8.14 4.69
C PHE A 142 -5.25 -7.45 3.35
N TRP A 143 -4.87 -8.07 2.22
CA TRP A 143 -5.18 -7.53 0.88
C TRP A 143 -6.68 -7.50 0.61
N GLN A 144 -7.44 -8.54 1.02
CA GLN A 144 -8.91 -8.53 0.90
C GLN A 144 -9.54 -7.42 1.74
N TRP A 145 -8.99 -7.16 2.93
CA TRP A 145 -9.44 -6.04 3.77
C TRP A 145 -9.21 -4.69 3.08
N ARG A 146 -7.99 -4.45 2.61
CA ARG A 146 -7.64 -3.23 1.88
C ARG A 146 -8.49 -3.02 0.62
N ALA A 147 -8.75 -4.09 -0.13
CA ALA A 147 -9.60 -4.04 -1.32
C ALA A 147 -10.99 -3.47 -1.02
N ARG A 148 -11.62 -3.92 0.06
CA ARG A 148 -12.94 -3.41 0.51
C ARG A 148 -12.86 -1.92 0.89
N GLY A 149 -11.81 -1.52 1.57
CA GLY A 149 -11.55 -0.14 1.93
C GLY A 149 -11.41 0.75 0.68
N LEU A 150 -10.59 0.35 -0.28
CA LEU A 150 -10.36 1.08 -1.53
C LEU A 150 -11.65 1.24 -2.35
N VAL A 151 -12.42 0.16 -2.53
CA VAL A 151 -13.69 0.21 -3.28
C VAL A 151 -14.69 1.15 -2.60
N ARG A 152 -14.77 1.14 -1.27
CA ARG A 152 -15.66 2.02 -0.49
C ARG A 152 -15.27 3.49 -0.61
N LEU A 153 -13.97 3.81 -0.62
CA LEU A 153 -13.45 5.19 -0.63
C LEU A 153 -13.36 5.79 -2.04
N ALA A 154 -13.23 4.94 -3.08
CA ALA A 154 -12.98 5.36 -4.44
C ALA A 154 -13.93 6.42 -4.99
N PRO A 155 -15.27 6.38 -4.76
CA PRO A 155 -16.18 7.42 -5.27
C PRO A 155 -15.86 8.84 -4.77
N GLY A 156 -15.21 8.95 -3.61
CA GLY A 156 -14.79 10.24 -3.03
C GLY A 156 -13.41 10.74 -3.50
N PHE A 157 -12.63 9.95 -4.23
CA PHE A 157 -11.26 10.32 -4.57
C PHE A 157 -11.18 11.52 -5.50
N ALA A 158 -12.08 11.64 -6.47
CA ALA A 158 -12.10 12.80 -7.37
C ALA A 158 -12.31 14.12 -6.63
N THR A 159 -13.20 14.14 -5.63
CA THR A 159 -13.47 15.31 -4.80
C THR A 159 -12.30 15.64 -3.86
N ARG A 160 -11.64 14.62 -3.32
CA ARG A 160 -10.56 14.78 -2.32
C ARG A 160 -9.22 15.10 -2.95
N PHE A 161 -8.90 14.55 -4.13
CA PHE A 161 -7.56 14.55 -4.72
C PHE A 161 -7.50 15.16 -6.13
N GLY A 162 -8.62 15.64 -6.67
CA GLY A 162 -8.69 16.09 -8.07
C GLY A 162 -8.69 14.92 -9.06
N THR A 163 -8.69 15.26 -10.35
CA THR A 163 -8.80 14.28 -11.45
C THR A 163 -7.57 14.23 -12.36
N ASP A 164 -6.58 15.09 -12.12
CA ASP A 164 -5.39 15.30 -12.99
C ASP A 164 -4.23 14.35 -12.63
#